data_d44c60c3cce387bb5d4a1f58d2c7c3b4
#
_entry.id   d44c60c3cce387bb5d4a1f58d2c7c3b4
#
_cell.length_a   1.000
_cell.length_b   1.000
_cell.length_c   1.000
_cell.angle_alpha   90.00
_cell.angle_beta   90.00
_cell.angle_gamma   90.00
#
_symmetry.space_group_name_H-M   'P 1'
#
loop_
_entity.id
_entity.type
_entity.pdbx_description
1 polymer ?
#
loop_
_entity_poly.entity_id
_entity_poly.type
_entity_poly.pdbx_seq_one_letter_code
_entity_poly.pdbx_strand_id
1 'polypeptide(L)'
;RTPPQMNATSSESIKQRDDVWVPSACALCYSSCSMRVHRVDGTAIKIEGNPESAVGRGRLCAKGVSGLMSHYDPNRLKVPLRRTNPKKGINEDPGWKEISWDEALDEIATVLKRVRADDPRKLLIQRTTTVLAARTPLMAFGAAFGTPNMSTSGGGLHCGNGAHLISGIMHSSWSIVPDFEHCNYAIYFGASKGHGAGHASTSNMKLAADARVRGMKMVVVDPMCNYASAKATEWVPVRVGTDGALALAMCNVIVNDLGMVDGPYLQAKTNAPYLIGPDKQYVRDKVTNQPLVWDSAAGAARPFTDATPADMALMGDFEVNGVSCQPAFHKLKEHLCKFTPEWGEGITTVPAATIRRLAAEFAREARIGSTIVVEGVTLPYRPVAAIAFRGSQGHRNSLYNFLAVDLLNHLVGAADVVGSCLGFNPVCE
;
A
#
# COMPACT_ATOMS: atom_id res chain seq x y z
N ARG A 1 46.71 -2.53 48.68
CA ARG A 1 47.25 -3.23 47.50
C ARG A 1 47.19 -2.28 46.35
N THR A 2 48.36 -1.83 45.88
CA THR A 2 48.57 -0.97 44.72
C THR A 2 48.14 -1.72 43.43
N PRO A 3 47.39 -1.12 42.50
CA PRO A 3 47.10 -1.78 41.24
C PRO A 3 48.36 -1.90 40.37
N PRO A 4 48.52 -2.97 39.59
CA PRO A 4 49.68 -3.17 38.75
C PRO A 4 49.78 -2.10 37.68
N GLN A 5 50.97 -1.52 37.58
CA GLN A 5 51.35 -0.66 36.45
C GLN A 5 51.35 -1.50 35.16
N MET A 6 50.44 -1.16 34.23
CA MET A 6 50.51 -1.67 32.87
C MET A 6 51.67 -0.97 32.17
N ASN A 7 52.69 -1.73 31.85
CA ASN A 7 53.74 -1.30 30.95
C ASN A 7 53.14 -1.05 29.57
N ALA A 8 53.20 0.20 29.16
CA ALA A 8 52.94 0.59 27.80
C ALA A 8 54.05 0.07 26.89
N THR A 9 53.87 -1.12 26.36
CA THR A 9 54.61 -1.51 25.15
C THR A 9 54.03 -0.75 24.00
N SER A 10 54.76 0.25 23.51
CA SER A 10 54.49 0.93 22.24
C SER A 10 54.69 -0.02 21.09
N SER A 11 53.69 -0.77 20.76
CA SER A 11 53.51 -1.24 19.43
C SER A 11 52.68 -0.14 18.72
N GLU A 12 53.28 0.66 17.91
CA GLU A 12 52.60 1.32 16.82
C GLU A 12 52.07 0.23 15.90
N SER A 13 50.93 -0.36 16.31
CA SER A 13 50.08 -1.10 15.39
C SER A 13 49.65 -0.05 14.35
N ILE A 14 50.17 -0.16 13.14
CA ILE A 14 49.58 0.50 11.96
C ILE A 14 48.10 0.17 12.07
N LYS A 15 47.31 1.13 12.57
CA LYS A 15 45.86 0.95 12.63
C LYS A 15 45.41 0.72 11.20
N GLN A 16 45.10 -0.53 10.88
CA GLN A 16 44.56 -0.85 9.58
C GLN A 16 43.35 0.06 9.36
N ARG A 17 43.41 0.88 8.34
CA ARG A 17 42.36 1.85 8.03
C ARG A 17 41.04 1.10 7.86
N ASP A 18 40.04 1.46 8.64
CA ASP A 18 38.67 0.93 8.52
C ASP A 18 38.01 1.61 7.32
N ASP A 19 38.14 1.01 6.15
CA ASP A 19 37.57 1.53 4.88
C ASP A 19 36.61 0.45 4.33
N VAL A 20 35.31 0.58 4.69
CA VAL A 20 34.33 -0.48 4.42
C VAL A 20 33.00 0.07 3.91
N TRP A 21 32.34 -0.72 3.09
CA TRP A 21 30.96 -0.51 2.70
C TRP A 21 30.03 -1.38 3.55
N VAL A 22 29.18 -0.74 4.33
CA VAL A 22 28.24 -1.41 5.23
C VAL A 22 26.85 -1.43 4.61
N PRO A 23 26.26 -2.62 4.36
CA PRO A 23 24.88 -2.71 3.91
C PRO A 23 23.93 -2.20 4.98
N SER A 24 22.89 -1.48 4.55
CA SER A 24 21.90 -0.85 5.43
C SER A 24 20.57 -0.65 4.70
N ALA A 25 19.59 -0.11 5.39
CA ALA A 25 18.29 0.27 4.86
C ALA A 25 17.96 1.73 5.16
N CYS A 26 17.43 2.43 4.17
CA CYS A 26 16.99 3.81 4.33
C CYS A 26 15.68 3.88 5.11
N ALA A 27 15.64 4.68 6.18
CA ALA A 27 14.47 4.88 7.04
C ALA A 27 13.76 6.24 6.82
N LEU A 28 14.09 7.01 5.78
CA LEU A 28 13.50 8.33 5.53
C LEU A 28 12.07 8.30 4.97
N CYS A 29 11.61 7.16 4.47
CA CYS A 29 10.22 6.93 4.06
C CYS A 29 9.88 5.44 4.09
N TYR A 30 8.61 5.11 3.79
CA TYR A 30 8.11 3.73 3.79
C TYR A 30 8.64 2.81 2.67
N SER A 31 9.50 3.31 1.78
CA SER A 31 10.10 2.46 0.73
C SER A 31 11.20 1.55 1.24
N SER A 32 11.79 1.84 2.38
CA SER A 32 12.84 1.02 3.02
C SER A 32 13.92 0.55 2.04
N CYS A 33 14.38 1.46 1.16
CA CYS A 33 15.32 1.14 0.09
C CYS A 33 16.60 0.56 0.66
N SER A 34 17.08 -0.55 0.08
CA SER A 34 18.40 -1.10 0.39
C SER A 34 19.48 -0.12 -0.06
N MET A 35 20.39 0.17 0.84
CA MET A 35 21.50 1.09 0.63
C MET A 35 22.80 0.52 1.19
N ARG A 36 23.91 1.10 0.83
CA ARG A 36 25.20 0.87 1.47
C ARG A 36 25.83 2.18 1.90
N VAL A 37 26.49 2.14 3.03
CA VAL A 37 27.16 3.29 3.66
C VAL A 37 28.65 3.05 3.60
N HIS A 38 29.39 3.99 2.98
CA HIS A 38 30.84 4.00 3.01
C HIS A 38 31.30 4.59 4.32
N ARG A 39 32.02 3.81 5.11
CA ARG A 39 32.59 4.20 6.40
C ARG A 39 34.11 4.15 6.33
N VAL A 40 34.74 5.26 6.71
CA VAL A 40 36.19 5.38 6.81
C VAL A 40 36.53 5.81 8.23
N ASP A 41 37.34 5.00 8.94
CA ASP A 41 37.77 5.26 10.31
C ASP A 41 36.61 5.63 11.25
N GLY A 42 35.50 4.88 11.18
CA GLY A 42 34.29 5.12 11.96
C GLY A 42 33.36 6.22 11.43
N THR A 43 33.79 6.99 10.41
CA THR A 43 33.02 8.10 9.85
C THR A 43 32.28 7.69 8.57
N ALA A 44 30.97 7.87 8.52
CA ALA A 44 30.19 7.66 7.30
C ALA A 44 30.44 8.84 6.34
N ILE A 45 31.00 8.55 5.18
CA ILE A 45 31.40 9.58 4.20
C ILE A 45 30.58 9.58 2.92
N LYS A 46 29.84 8.46 2.63
CA LYS A 46 28.98 8.34 1.45
C LYS A 46 27.82 7.38 1.70
N ILE A 47 26.68 7.68 1.10
CA ILE A 47 25.54 6.77 1.02
C ILE A 47 25.16 6.58 -0.45
N GLU A 48 24.92 5.33 -0.86
CA GLU A 48 24.40 5.01 -2.19
C GLU A 48 23.45 3.81 -2.15
N GLY A 49 22.70 3.59 -3.23
CA GLY A 49 21.84 2.42 -3.35
C GLY A 49 22.65 1.13 -3.41
N ASN A 50 22.17 0.06 -2.80
CA ASN A 50 22.82 -1.24 -2.85
C ASN A 50 22.60 -1.89 -4.23
N PRO A 51 23.65 -2.13 -5.03
CA PRO A 51 23.51 -2.75 -6.36
C PRO A 51 23.05 -4.21 -6.30
N GLU A 52 23.25 -4.91 -5.18
CA GLU A 52 22.84 -6.30 -4.97
C GLU A 52 21.34 -6.43 -4.62
N SER A 53 20.66 -5.31 -4.41
CA SER A 53 19.23 -5.32 -4.15
C SER A 53 18.44 -5.76 -5.39
N ALA A 54 17.68 -6.85 -5.30
CA ALA A 54 16.85 -7.36 -6.40
C ALA A 54 15.82 -6.33 -6.90
N VAL A 55 15.27 -5.50 -5.99
CA VAL A 55 14.25 -4.49 -6.29
C VAL A 55 14.90 -3.16 -6.66
N GLY A 56 15.75 -2.62 -5.77
CA GLY A 56 16.35 -1.27 -5.91
C GLY A 56 17.43 -1.19 -6.99
N ARG A 57 18.14 -2.28 -7.23
CA ARG A 57 19.20 -2.44 -8.26
C ARG A 57 20.17 -1.24 -8.27
N GLY A 58 20.66 -0.86 -7.10
CA GLY A 58 21.60 0.26 -6.92
C GLY A 58 20.96 1.65 -6.93
N ARG A 59 19.65 1.78 -6.93
CA ARG A 59 18.99 3.10 -6.94
C ARG A 59 18.60 3.56 -5.53
N LEU A 60 18.85 4.85 -5.27
CA LEU A 60 18.44 5.55 -4.07
C LEU A 60 18.03 6.97 -4.45
N CYS A 61 16.97 7.50 -3.85
CA CYS A 61 16.52 8.87 -4.15
C CYS A 61 17.36 9.90 -3.39
N ALA A 62 17.22 11.18 -3.77
CA ALA A 62 17.94 12.28 -3.14
C ALA A 62 17.79 12.34 -1.62
N LYS A 63 16.59 11.99 -1.07
CA LYS A 63 16.38 11.92 0.38
C LYS A 63 17.30 10.91 1.07
N GLY A 64 17.44 9.72 0.48
CA GLY A 64 18.31 8.68 1.04
C GLY A 64 19.79 9.06 0.95
N VAL A 65 20.22 9.60 -0.18
CA VAL A 65 21.60 10.06 -0.37
C VAL A 65 21.94 11.20 0.58
N SER A 66 21.01 12.13 0.82
CA SER A 66 21.20 13.26 1.75
C SER A 66 21.17 12.88 3.23
N GLY A 67 21.04 11.59 3.58
CA GLY A 67 21.03 11.13 4.96
C GLY A 67 22.27 11.53 5.77
N LEU A 68 23.42 11.69 5.13
CA LEU A 68 24.64 12.21 5.77
C LEU A 68 24.46 13.63 6.29
N MET A 69 23.75 14.48 5.55
CA MET A 69 23.50 15.87 5.95
C MET A 69 22.70 15.94 7.24
N SER A 70 21.68 15.06 7.37
CA SER A 70 20.92 14.94 8.63
C SER A 70 21.75 14.33 9.76
N HIS A 71 22.64 13.39 9.45
CA HIS A 71 23.49 12.74 10.45
C HIS A 71 24.55 13.68 11.04
N TYR A 72 25.14 14.50 10.19
CA TYR A 72 26.20 15.44 10.57
C TYR A 72 25.73 16.90 10.64
N ASP A 73 24.42 17.14 10.74
CA ASP A 73 23.87 18.49 10.90
C ASP A 73 24.47 19.12 12.18
N PRO A 74 25.13 20.29 12.08
CA PRO A 74 25.71 20.96 13.25
C PRO A 74 24.66 21.36 14.30
N ASN A 75 23.41 21.56 13.89
CA ASN A 75 22.31 21.90 14.77
C ASN A 75 21.60 20.66 15.37
N ARG A 76 22.08 19.45 15.06
CA ARG A 76 21.51 18.24 15.61
C ARG A 76 21.64 18.21 17.12
N LEU A 77 20.55 17.97 17.83
CA LEU A 77 20.55 17.77 19.28
C LEU A 77 21.39 16.55 19.65
N LYS A 78 22.32 16.73 20.57
CA LYS A 78 23.27 15.69 21.04
C LYS A 78 23.02 15.26 22.47
N VAL A 79 22.26 16.06 23.21
CA VAL A 79 21.92 15.85 24.62
C VAL A 79 20.41 16.08 24.83
N PRO A 80 19.83 15.54 25.89
CA PRO A 80 18.44 15.85 26.26
C PRO A 80 18.27 17.33 26.62
N LEU A 81 17.11 17.87 26.29
CA LEU A 81 16.73 19.25 26.60
C LEU A 81 15.50 19.25 27.51
N ARG A 82 15.59 19.99 28.64
CA ARG A 82 14.45 20.25 29.52
C ARG A 82 13.86 21.62 29.20
N ARG A 83 12.53 21.68 29.02
CA ARG A 83 11.80 22.92 28.94
C ARG A 83 11.68 23.56 30.33
N THR A 84 12.12 24.80 30.47
CA THR A 84 12.02 25.52 31.75
C THR A 84 10.83 26.46 31.83
N ASN A 85 10.33 26.96 30.72
CA ASN A 85 9.13 27.80 30.67
C ASN A 85 7.87 26.93 30.62
N PRO A 86 6.99 26.92 31.64
CA PRO A 86 5.75 26.16 31.64
C PRO A 86 4.69 26.74 30.68
N LYS A 87 4.79 28.00 30.31
CA LYS A 87 3.87 28.64 29.37
C LYS A 87 4.15 28.14 27.97
N LYS A 88 3.09 27.71 27.27
CA LYS A 88 3.18 27.17 25.91
C LYS A 88 2.45 28.08 24.94
N GLY A 89 3.02 28.26 23.75
CA GLY A 89 2.46 29.07 22.69
C GLY A 89 3.45 29.25 21.55
N ILE A 90 2.97 29.68 20.37
CA ILE A 90 3.85 29.88 19.20
C ILE A 90 4.84 31.01 19.41
N ASN A 91 4.52 31.99 20.26
CA ASN A 91 5.35 33.15 20.57
C ASN A 91 6.06 33.05 21.93
N GLU A 92 6.01 31.88 22.57
CA GLU A 92 6.61 31.66 23.89
C GLU A 92 7.96 30.98 23.74
N ASP A 93 9.01 31.63 24.27
CA ASP A 93 10.31 30.99 24.36
C ASP A 93 10.23 29.78 25.32
N PRO A 94 10.52 28.56 24.85
CA PRO A 94 10.50 27.36 25.68
C PRO A 94 11.54 27.37 26.81
N GLY A 95 12.62 28.18 26.70
CA GLY A 95 13.69 28.22 27.66
C GLY A 95 14.41 26.86 27.77
N TRP A 96 14.84 26.28 26.63
CA TRP A 96 15.50 25.00 26.62
C TRP A 96 16.81 25.00 27.39
N LYS A 97 16.97 24.05 28.32
CA LYS A 97 18.19 23.80 29.10
C LYS A 97 18.71 22.39 28.82
N GLU A 98 19.99 22.28 28.53
CA GLU A 98 20.66 20.98 28.41
C GLU A 98 20.71 20.30 29.79
N ILE A 99 20.44 19.00 29.80
CA ILE A 99 20.50 18.12 31.00
C ILE A 99 21.22 16.83 30.62
N SER A 100 21.69 16.07 31.63
CA SER A 100 22.27 14.77 31.37
C SER A 100 21.24 13.72 31.00
N TRP A 101 21.68 12.63 30.38
CA TRP A 101 20.82 11.48 30.14
C TRP A 101 20.25 10.85 31.40
N ASP A 102 21.08 10.75 32.45
CA ASP A 102 20.64 10.19 33.74
C ASP A 102 19.52 11.05 34.35
N GLU A 103 19.72 12.36 34.36
CA GLU A 103 18.69 13.31 34.83
C GLU A 103 17.41 13.20 34.04
N ALA A 104 17.47 13.11 32.70
CA ALA A 104 16.29 12.98 31.84
C ALA A 104 15.56 11.65 32.11
N LEU A 105 16.29 10.54 32.17
CA LEU A 105 15.73 9.22 32.41
C LEU A 105 15.11 9.09 33.80
N ASP A 106 15.72 9.64 34.81
CA ASP A 106 15.21 9.63 36.21
C ASP A 106 13.90 10.43 36.34
N GLU A 107 13.83 11.60 35.71
CA GLU A 107 12.59 12.40 35.68
C GLU A 107 11.46 11.64 34.98
N ILE A 108 11.72 11.11 33.79
CA ILE A 108 10.74 10.35 33.02
C ILE A 108 10.28 9.12 33.80
N ALA A 109 11.24 8.34 34.34
CA ALA A 109 10.94 7.13 35.10
C ALA A 109 10.11 7.42 36.36
N THR A 110 10.41 8.53 37.06
CA THR A 110 9.66 8.94 38.25
C THR A 110 8.19 9.23 37.92
N VAL A 111 7.93 9.94 36.82
CA VAL A 111 6.55 10.22 36.38
C VAL A 111 5.85 8.94 35.94
N LEU A 112 6.53 8.11 35.15
CA LEU A 112 5.97 6.86 34.65
C LEU A 112 5.66 5.86 35.76
N LYS A 113 6.54 5.72 36.79
CA LYS A 113 6.27 4.88 37.95
C LYS A 113 5.01 5.29 38.68
N ARG A 114 4.82 6.60 38.88
CA ARG A 114 3.59 7.17 39.49
C ARG A 114 2.35 6.87 38.66
N VAL A 115 2.40 7.11 37.34
CA VAL A 115 1.29 6.80 36.44
C VAL A 115 0.95 5.32 36.46
N ARG A 116 1.97 4.45 36.43
CA ARG A 116 1.78 2.99 36.44
C ARG A 116 1.14 2.50 37.75
N ALA A 117 1.54 3.10 38.89
CA ALA A 117 0.99 2.74 40.19
C ALA A 117 -0.47 3.18 40.38
N ASP A 118 -0.86 4.28 39.75
CA ASP A 118 -2.23 4.78 39.77
C ASP A 118 -3.11 4.01 38.78
N ASP A 119 -2.84 4.11 37.49
CA ASP A 119 -3.53 3.35 36.43
C ASP A 119 -2.67 3.34 35.14
N PRO A 120 -2.11 2.21 34.72
CA PRO A 120 -1.27 2.14 33.51
C PRO A 120 -2.02 2.57 32.23
N ARG A 121 -3.34 2.50 32.19
CA ARG A 121 -4.16 2.94 31.05
C ARG A 121 -4.13 4.45 30.83
N LYS A 122 -3.67 5.24 31.81
CA LYS A 122 -3.46 6.69 31.69
C LYS A 122 -2.29 7.06 30.79
N LEU A 123 -1.40 6.10 30.46
CA LEU A 123 -0.33 6.31 29.48
C LEU A 123 -0.85 6.05 28.06
N LEU A 124 -0.82 7.08 27.21
CA LEU A 124 -0.97 6.95 25.76
C LEU A 124 0.40 7.00 25.09
N ILE A 125 0.74 5.95 24.34
CA ILE A 125 1.93 5.91 23.50
C ILE A 125 1.51 6.21 22.06
N GLN A 126 1.89 7.38 21.58
CA GLN A 126 1.69 7.75 20.18
C GLN A 126 3.00 7.61 19.41
N ARG A 127 2.98 6.86 18.34
CA ARG A 127 4.16 6.61 17.49
C ARG A 127 3.87 6.87 16.02
N THR A 128 4.93 7.10 15.26
CA THR A 128 4.88 7.04 13.81
C THR A 128 5.07 5.59 13.32
N THR A 129 4.63 5.31 12.10
CA THR A 129 4.75 3.99 11.47
C THR A 129 6.09 3.78 10.74
N THR A 130 6.89 4.84 10.55
CA THR A 130 8.00 4.84 9.60
C THR A 130 9.27 4.15 10.05
N VAL A 131 9.54 4.08 11.34
CA VAL A 131 10.82 3.57 11.86
C VAL A 131 10.61 2.23 12.56
N LEU A 132 10.81 1.14 11.83
CA LEU A 132 10.67 -0.23 12.38
C LEU A 132 11.58 -0.47 13.58
N ALA A 133 12.80 0.05 13.57
CA ALA A 133 13.74 -0.07 14.68
C ALA A 133 13.22 0.53 16.01
N ALA A 134 12.42 1.59 15.95
CA ALA A 134 11.79 2.18 17.13
C ALA A 134 10.44 1.53 17.48
N ARG A 135 9.80 0.88 16.52
CA ARG A 135 8.47 0.29 16.70
C ARG A 135 8.47 -0.84 17.72
N THR A 136 9.36 -1.81 17.54
CA THR A 136 9.42 -3.01 18.39
C THR A 136 9.72 -2.68 19.85
N PRO A 137 10.74 -1.86 20.17
CA PRO A 137 10.98 -1.43 21.55
C PRO A 137 9.81 -0.69 22.19
N LEU A 138 9.11 0.19 21.44
CA LEU A 138 7.95 0.91 21.96
C LEU A 138 6.76 -0.01 22.23
N MET A 139 6.52 -1.00 21.38
CA MET A 139 5.47 -1.99 21.62
C MET A 139 5.80 -2.85 22.84
N ALA A 140 7.03 -3.33 22.96
CA ALA A 140 7.49 -4.07 24.12
C ALA A 140 7.38 -3.25 25.40
N PHE A 141 7.75 -1.97 25.34
CA PHE A 141 7.60 -1.05 26.48
C PHE A 141 6.14 -0.89 26.89
N GLY A 142 5.22 -0.65 25.93
CA GLY A 142 3.79 -0.52 26.23
C GLY A 142 3.20 -1.76 26.88
N ALA A 143 3.55 -2.94 26.36
CA ALA A 143 3.13 -4.21 26.94
C ALA A 143 3.69 -4.41 28.36
N ALA A 144 4.98 -4.16 28.59
CA ALA A 144 5.63 -4.25 29.89
C ALA A 144 5.10 -3.19 30.88
N PHE A 145 4.75 -2.02 30.41
CA PHE A 145 4.14 -0.97 31.23
C PHE A 145 2.72 -1.34 31.66
N GLY A 146 1.97 -2.05 30.82
CA GLY A 146 0.60 -2.49 31.06
C GLY A 146 -0.46 -1.55 30.46
N THR A 147 -0.09 -0.70 29.45
CA THR A 147 -1.06 0.15 28.77
C THR A 147 -1.54 -0.47 27.47
N PRO A 148 -2.89 -0.55 27.22
CA PRO A 148 -3.46 -0.88 25.92
C PRO A 148 -3.48 0.32 24.96
N ASN A 149 -3.21 1.54 25.49
CA ASN A 149 -3.39 2.78 24.74
C ASN A 149 -2.17 3.08 23.87
N MET A 150 -2.11 2.39 22.74
CA MET A 150 -1.08 2.60 21.73
C MET A 150 -1.70 3.11 20.43
N SER A 151 -1.31 4.30 20.00
CA SER A 151 -1.78 4.90 18.76
C SER A 151 -0.67 5.03 17.71
N THR A 152 -1.05 4.91 16.46
CA THR A 152 -0.17 5.22 15.33
C THR A 152 -0.80 6.31 14.48
N SER A 153 -0.06 7.37 14.25
CA SER A 153 -0.55 8.55 13.51
C SER A 153 -0.81 8.30 12.02
N GLY A 154 -0.29 7.22 11.47
CA GLY A 154 -0.34 7.00 10.02
C GLY A 154 -1.33 5.94 9.54
N GLY A 155 -1.61 4.94 10.37
CA GLY A 155 -2.34 3.74 9.93
C GLY A 155 -3.79 4.00 9.58
N GLY A 156 -4.52 4.68 10.46
CA GLY A 156 -5.97 4.87 10.32
C GLY A 156 -6.39 6.14 9.57
N LEU A 157 -5.65 7.24 9.78
CA LEU A 157 -6.14 8.56 9.36
C LEU A 157 -5.65 9.00 7.98
N HIS A 158 -4.56 8.47 7.45
CA HIS A 158 -4.08 8.92 6.15
C HIS A 158 -3.69 7.84 5.16
N CYS A 159 -3.32 6.64 5.59
CA CYS A 159 -3.09 5.52 4.66
C CYS A 159 -4.17 4.46 4.82
N GLY A 160 -4.58 4.19 6.07
CA GLY A 160 -5.46 3.08 6.40
C GLY A 160 -6.91 3.27 6.00
N ASN A 161 -7.38 4.50 5.84
CA ASN A 161 -8.77 4.79 5.47
C ASN A 161 -9.14 4.43 4.02
N GLY A 162 -8.21 3.96 3.23
CA GLY A 162 -8.42 3.52 1.85
C GLY A 162 -7.43 2.44 1.47
N ALA A 163 -6.17 2.82 1.21
CA ALA A 163 -5.16 1.94 0.64
C ALA A 163 -4.95 0.64 1.42
N HIS A 164 -4.72 0.72 2.74
CA HIS A 164 -4.41 -0.48 3.51
C HIS A 164 -5.63 -1.33 3.80
N LEU A 165 -6.79 -0.71 4.02
CA LEU A 165 -8.02 -1.44 4.27
C LEU A 165 -8.45 -2.25 3.03
N ILE A 166 -8.49 -1.60 1.87
CA ILE A 166 -8.88 -2.28 0.62
C ILE A 166 -7.82 -3.29 0.19
N SER A 167 -6.53 -2.94 0.23
CA SER A 167 -5.47 -3.92 -0.06
C SER A 167 -5.51 -5.11 0.90
N GLY A 168 -5.84 -4.90 2.19
CA GLY A 168 -6.01 -5.97 3.17
C GLY A 168 -7.18 -6.89 2.86
N ILE A 169 -8.34 -6.33 2.51
CA ILE A 169 -9.56 -7.09 2.23
C ILE A 169 -9.45 -7.81 0.88
N MET A 170 -8.94 -7.15 -0.15
CA MET A 170 -8.98 -7.63 -1.54
C MET A 170 -7.73 -8.44 -1.93
N HIS A 171 -6.57 -8.18 -1.31
CA HIS A 171 -5.29 -8.77 -1.67
C HIS A 171 -4.54 -9.41 -0.49
N SER A 172 -5.15 -9.47 0.70
CA SER A 172 -4.49 -9.95 1.93
C SER A 172 -3.11 -9.32 2.15
N SER A 173 -2.94 -8.06 1.78
CA SER A 173 -1.65 -7.37 1.78
C SER A 173 -1.75 -5.94 2.30
N TRP A 174 -0.59 -5.38 2.72
CA TRP A 174 -0.52 -4.02 3.21
C TRP A 174 -0.70 -2.97 2.12
N SER A 175 -0.28 -3.28 0.90
CA SER A 175 -0.42 -2.40 -0.26
C SER A 175 -0.21 -3.17 -1.56
N ILE A 176 -0.58 -2.59 -2.68
CA ILE A 176 -0.41 -3.15 -4.02
C ILE A 176 0.55 -2.31 -4.86
N VAL A 177 1.24 -2.95 -5.80
CA VAL A 177 2.11 -2.33 -6.81
C VAL A 177 1.89 -3.00 -8.15
N PRO A 178 2.14 -2.33 -9.29
CA PRO A 178 2.21 -3.01 -10.57
C PRO A 178 3.36 -4.03 -10.58
N ASP A 179 3.15 -5.17 -11.20
CA ASP A 179 4.24 -6.07 -11.59
C ASP A 179 5.05 -5.41 -12.71
N PHE A 180 6.02 -4.58 -12.34
CA PHE A 180 6.79 -3.80 -13.31
C PHE A 180 7.58 -4.66 -14.30
N GLU A 181 7.84 -5.92 -14.01
CA GLU A 181 8.58 -6.79 -14.91
C GLU A 181 7.72 -7.30 -16.07
N HIS A 182 6.40 -7.43 -15.86
CA HIS A 182 5.50 -8.03 -16.84
C HIS A 182 4.28 -7.16 -17.20
N CYS A 183 4.00 -6.08 -16.46
CA CYS A 183 2.90 -5.15 -16.74
C CYS A 183 3.15 -4.36 -18.02
N ASN A 184 2.12 -4.23 -18.87
CA ASN A 184 2.18 -3.48 -20.11
C ASN A 184 1.33 -2.20 -20.10
N TYR A 185 0.34 -2.12 -19.22
CA TYR A 185 -0.56 -0.98 -19.13
C TYR A 185 -0.93 -0.70 -17.67
N ALA A 186 -0.57 0.46 -17.17
CA ALA A 186 -0.88 0.85 -15.80
C ALA A 186 -1.62 2.19 -15.74
N ILE A 187 -2.72 2.25 -14.97
CA ILE A 187 -3.43 3.50 -14.67
C ILE A 187 -3.20 3.84 -13.20
N TYR A 188 -2.67 5.03 -12.93
CA TYR A 188 -2.46 5.55 -11.59
C TYR A 188 -3.50 6.60 -11.23
N PHE A 189 -4.24 6.39 -10.15
CA PHE A 189 -5.21 7.33 -9.60
C PHE A 189 -4.65 7.98 -8.34
N GLY A 190 -4.18 9.21 -8.43
CA GLY A 190 -3.57 9.92 -7.31
C GLY A 190 -2.41 9.13 -6.68
N ALA A 191 -1.65 8.42 -7.49
CA ALA A 191 -0.60 7.50 -7.08
C ALA A 191 0.70 7.76 -7.85
N SER A 192 1.84 7.30 -7.29
CA SER A 192 3.15 7.47 -7.91
C SER A 192 4.10 6.29 -7.65
N LYS A 193 3.57 5.08 -7.64
CA LYS A 193 4.35 3.85 -7.43
C LYS A 193 5.46 3.73 -8.47
N GLY A 194 6.71 3.57 -8.01
CA GLY A 194 7.89 3.58 -8.87
C GLY A 194 8.37 4.96 -9.31
N HIS A 195 7.71 6.06 -8.88
CA HIS A 195 8.03 7.42 -9.35
C HIS A 195 8.18 8.47 -8.24
N GLY A 196 7.95 8.11 -6.98
CA GLY A 196 8.00 9.07 -5.88
C GLY A 196 8.27 8.44 -4.52
N ALA A 197 7.91 9.13 -3.46
CA ALA A 197 8.01 8.64 -2.09
C ALA A 197 6.78 7.79 -1.70
N GLY A 198 6.92 7.01 -0.63
CA GLY A 198 5.85 6.18 -0.08
C GLY A 198 6.06 4.69 -0.30
N HIS A 199 5.08 3.89 0.10
CA HIS A 199 5.14 2.42 0.05
C HIS A 199 5.55 1.90 -1.32
N ALA A 200 6.69 1.21 -1.38
CA ALA A 200 7.28 0.60 -2.56
C ALA A 200 7.51 1.54 -3.77
N SER A 201 7.27 2.86 -3.62
CA SER A 201 7.43 3.80 -4.73
C SER A 201 8.88 3.99 -5.12
N THR A 202 9.73 4.38 -4.18
CA THR A 202 11.14 4.68 -4.46
C THR A 202 11.97 3.42 -4.68
N SER A 203 11.71 2.36 -3.92
CA SER A 203 12.40 1.07 -4.09
C SER A 203 12.19 0.48 -5.49
N ASN A 204 11.03 0.70 -6.10
CA ASN A 204 10.70 0.20 -7.44
C ASN A 204 11.07 1.18 -8.58
N MET A 205 11.80 2.28 -8.33
CA MET A 205 12.11 3.28 -9.37
C MET A 205 12.79 2.68 -10.61
N LYS A 206 13.74 1.77 -10.39
CA LYS A 206 14.47 1.13 -11.49
C LYS A 206 13.57 0.23 -12.31
N LEU A 207 12.77 -0.62 -11.65
CA LEU A 207 11.82 -1.52 -12.31
C LEU A 207 10.77 -0.72 -13.11
N ALA A 208 10.23 0.35 -12.55
CA ALA A 208 9.29 1.22 -13.24
C ALA A 208 9.91 1.95 -14.45
N ALA A 209 11.19 2.32 -14.36
CA ALA A 209 11.91 2.91 -15.49
C ALA A 209 12.13 1.88 -16.60
N ASP A 210 12.57 0.67 -16.26
CA ASP A 210 12.79 -0.43 -17.20
C ASP A 210 11.48 -0.85 -17.88
N ALA A 211 10.37 -0.92 -17.12
CA ALA A 211 9.05 -1.20 -17.68
C ALA A 211 8.65 -0.21 -18.76
N ARG A 212 8.87 1.10 -18.54
CA ARG A 212 8.60 2.12 -19.57
C ARG A 212 9.51 2.01 -20.78
N VAL A 213 10.80 1.71 -20.57
CA VAL A 213 11.74 1.46 -21.67
C VAL A 213 11.32 0.24 -22.50
N ARG A 214 10.78 -0.80 -21.84
CA ARG A 214 10.18 -1.97 -22.51
C ARG A 214 8.92 -1.63 -23.31
N GLY A 215 8.30 -0.48 -23.06
CA GLY A 215 7.08 -0.02 -23.74
C GLY A 215 5.81 -0.06 -22.90
N MET A 216 5.90 -0.26 -21.58
CA MET A 216 4.75 -0.15 -20.69
C MET A 216 4.10 1.22 -20.84
N LYS A 217 2.82 1.24 -21.21
CA LYS A 217 2.01 2.46 -21.20
C LYS A 217 1.60 2.80 -19.78
N MET A 218 1.77 4.06 -19.42
CA MET A 218 1.40 4.57 -18.11
C MET A 218 0.45 5.76 -18.27
N VAL A 219 -0.76 5.63 -17.77
CA VAL A 219 -1.75 6.71 -17.67
C VAL A 219 -1.75 7.21 -16.23
N VAL A 220 -1.67 8.52 -16.02
CA VAL A 220 -1.73 9.12 -14.69
C VAL A 220 -2.94 10.04 -14.58
N VAL A 221 -3.87 9.65 -13.74
CA VAL A 221 -5.07 10.41 -13.36
C VAL A 221 -4.72 11.21 -12.10
N ASP A 222 -4.52 12.52 -12.27
CA ASP A 222 -4.08 13.40 -11.17
C ASP A 222 -4.49 14.84 -11.50
N PRO A 223 -4.96 15.63 -10.53
CA PRO A 223 -5.30 17.04 -10.77
C PRO A 223 -4.08 17.90 -11.14
N MET A 224 -2.86 17.42 -10.81
CA MET A 224 -1.62 18.12 -11.09
C MET A 224 -0.70 17.30 -11.99
N CYS A 225 -0.06 17.95 -12.95
CA CYS A 225 1.02 17.33 -13.70
C CYS A 225 2.29 17.22 -12.82
N ASN A 226 2.29 16.23 -11.94
CA ASN A 226 3.41 15.93 -11.05
C ASN A 226 4.51 15.12 -11.76
N TYR A 227 5.56 14.73 -11.02
CA TYR A 227 6.68 13.96 -11.60
C TYR A 227 6.30 12.58 -12.13
N ALA A 228 5.23 11.96 -11.66
CA ALA A 228 4.70 10.73 -12.26
C ALA A 228 4.00 11.04 -13.59
N SER A 229 3.17 12.08 -13.63
CA SER A 229 2.51 12.56 -14.83
C SER A 229 3.52 13.01 -15.91
N ALA A 230 4.61 13.67 -15.51
CA ALA A 230 5.70 14.07 -16.41
C ALA A 230 6.46 12.88 -17.03
N LYS A 231 6.28 11.67 -16.53
CA LYS A 231 6.85 10.41 -17.04
C LYS A 231 5.80 9.50 -17.69
N ALA A 232 4.54 9.89 -17.64
CA ALA A 232 3.43 9.13 -18.18
C ALA A 232 3.41 9.15 -19.72
N THR A 233 2.79 8.13 -20.29
CA THR A 233 2.38 8.15 -21.71
C THR A 233 1.24 9.15 -21.90
N GLU A 234 0.38 9.28 -20.88
CA GLU A 234 -0.74 10.21 -20.88
C GLU A 234 -1.02 10.72 -19.46
N TRP A 235 -1.24 12.01 -19.32
CA TRP A 235 -1.78 12.62 -18.11
C TRP A 235 -3.22 13.01 -18.33
N VAL A 236 -4.10 12.55 -17.43
CA VAL A 236 -5.54 12.83 -17.44
C VAL A 236 -5.86 13.71 -16.23
N PRO A 237 -6.06 15.02 -16.43
CA PRO A 237 -6.49 15.89 -15.34
C PRO A 237 -7.89 15.50 -14.87
N VAL A 238 -8.07 15.45 -13.56
CA VAL A 238 -9.33 15.05 -12.92
C VAL A 238 -9.70 16.03 -11.81
N ARG A 239 -10.99 16.25 -11.58
CA ARG A 239 -11.44 17.02 -10.43
C ARG A 239 -11.08 16.28 -9.13
N VAL A 240 -10.50 17.00 -8.17
CA VAL A 240 -10.06 16.44 -6.88
C VAL A 240 -11.18 15.66 -6.19
N GLY A 241 -10.86 14.45 -5.72
CA GLY A 241 -11.77 13.59 -4.96
C GLY A 241 -12.83 12.85 -5.79
N THR A 242 -12.70 12.81 -7.11
CA THR A 242 -13.67 12.17 -8.00
C THR A 242 -13.13 10.93 -8.73
N ASP A 243 -11.98 10.43 -8.34
CA ASP A 243 -11.34 9.23 -8.91
C ASP A 243 -12.27 8.02 -8.96
N GLY A 244 -13.05 7.81 -7.89
CA GLY A 244 -14.02 6.72 -7.83
C GLY A 244 -15.14 6.84 -8.86
N ALA A 245 -15.56 8.06 -9.19
CA ALA A 245 -16.57 8.28 -10.23
C ALA A 245 -16.01 7.93 -11.62
N LEU A 246 -14.75 8.29 -11.90
CA LEU A 246 -14.06 7.88 -13.12
C LEU A 246 -13.94 6.36 -13.19
N ALA A 247 -13.49 5.72 -12.13
CA ALA A 247 -13.34 4.27 -12.07
C ALA A 247 -14.68 3.53 -12.26
N LEU A 248 -15.77 3.98 -11.60
CA LEU A 248 -17.12 3.39 -11.78
C LEU A 248 -17.63 3.54 -13.21
N ALA A 249 -17.42 4.70 -13.84
CA ALA A 249 -17.79 4.89 -15.24
C ALA A 249 -16.99 3.97 -16.18
N MET A 250 -15.70 3.76 -15.91
CA MET A 250 -14.89 2.77 -16.63
C MET A 250 -15.37 1.33 -16.39
N CYS A 251 -15.73 0.97 -15.15
CA CYS A 251 -16.32 -0.34 -14.84
C CYS A 251 -17.63 -0.57 -15.61
N ASN A 252 -18.48 0.45 -15.71
CA ASN A 252 -19.70 0.35 -16.51
C ASN A 252 -19.39 0.04 -17.98
N VAL A 253 -18.45 0.73 -18.60
CA VAL A 253 -18.03 0.46 -19.99
C VAL A 253 -17.51 -0.98 -20.13
N ILE A 254 -16.65 -1.43 -19.23
CA ILE A 254 -16.07 -2.80 -19.26
C ILE A 254 -17.15 -3.87 -19.16
N VAL A 255 -18.08 -3.70 -18.21
CA VAL A 255 -19.09 -4.73 -17.90
C VAL A 255 -20.29 -4.66 -18.86
N ASN A 256 -20.84 -3.46 -19.11
CA ASN A 256 -22.09 -3.30 -19.82
C ASN A 256 -21.93 -3.01 -21.33
N ASP A 257 -20.94 -2.20 -21.71
CA ASP A 257 -20.75 -1.84 -23.11
C ASP A 257 -19.89 -2.89 -23.84
N LEU A 258 -18.81 -3.37 -23.20
CA LEU A 258 -17.85 -4.28 -23.84
C LEU A 258 -18.06 -5.75 -23.46
N GLY A 259 -18.62 -6.05 -22.30
CA GLY A 259 -18.76 -7.41 -21.78
C GLY A 259 -17.42 -8.11 -21.52
N MET A 260 -16.32 -7.35 -21.37
CA MET A 260 -14.96 -7.88 -21.24
C MET A 260 -14.61 -8.13 -19.76
N VAL A 261 -15.14 -9.21 -19.20
CA VAL A 261 -14.86 -9.62 -17.81
C VAL A 261 -14.21 -11.01 -17.77
N ASP A 262 -13.36 -11.25 -16.77
CA ASP A 262 -12.75 -12.57 -16.55
C ASP A 262 -13.71 -13.47 -15.76
N GLY A 263 -14.63 -14.12 -16.46
CA GLY A 263 -15.63 -15.01 -15.87
C GLY A 263 -15.02 -16.10 -14.97
N PRO A 264 -14.06 -16.89 -15.44
CA PRO A 264 -13.39 -17.92 -14.63
C PRO A 264 -12.74 -17.39 -13.35
N TYR A 265 -12.10 -16.22 -13.42
CA TYR A 265 -11.54 -15.57 -12.23
C TYR A 265 -12.65 -15.14 -11.26
N LEU A 266 -13.70 -14.48 -11.76
CA LEU A 266 -14.84 -14.04 -10.94
C LEU A 266 -15.52 -15.20 -10.22
N GLN A 267 -15.70 -16.33 -10.91
CA GLN A 267 -16.30 -17.54 -10.35
C GLN A 267 -15.42 -18.19 -9.27
N ALA A 268 -14.11 -18.30 -9.54
CA ALA A 268 -13.21 -19.09 -8.69
C ALA A 268 -12.57 -18.29 -7.54
N LYS A 269 -12.45 -16.97 -7.66
CA LYS A 269 -11.61 -16.15 -6.76
C LYS A 269 -12.35 -15.01 -6.06
N THR A 270 -13.66 -14.83 -6.34
CA THR A 270 -14.44 -13.73 -5.78
C THR A 270 -15.81 -14.21 -5.26
N ASN A 271 -16.53 -13.30 -4.63
CA ASN A 271 -17.93 -13.53 -4.24
C ASN A 271 -18.94 -13.28 -5.38
N ALA A 272 -18.48 -13.08 -6.59
CA ALA A 272 -19.32 -12.78 -7.75
C ALA A 272 -20.48 -13.78 -7.97
N PRO A 273 -20.30 -15.11 -7.79
CA PRO A 273 -21.38 -16.08 -7.95
C PRO A 273 -22.30 -16.23 -6.73
N TYR A 274 -21.98 -15.59 -5.59
CA TYR A 274 -22.79 -15.76 -4.36
C TYR A 274 -24.17 -15.16 -4.52
N LEU A 275 -25.20 -15.92 -4.14
CA LEU A 275 -26.59 -15.50 -4.25
C LEU A 275 -26.94 -14.44 -3.18
N ILE A 276 -27.54 -13.35 -3.64
CA ILE A 276 -27.97 -12.21 -2.82
C ILE A 276 -29.48 -12.17 -2.77
N GLY A 277 -30.05 -12.17 -1.57
CA GLY A 277 -31.49 -12.04 -1.34
C GLY A 277 -32.01 -10.59 -1.44
N PRO A 278 -33.33 -10.41 -1.26
CA PRO A 278 -33.97 -9.08 -1.27
C PRO A 278 -33.49 -8.19 -0.12
N ASP A 279 -33.05 -8.77 0.98
CA ASP A 279 -32.47 -8.12 2.16
C ASP A 279 -31.04 -7.64 1.93
N LYS A 280 -30.49 -7.85 0.74
CA LYS A 280 -29.11 -7.57 0.34
C LYS A 280 -28.06 -8.40 1.09
N GLN A 281 -28.44 -9.49 1.71
CA GLN A 281 -27.53 -10.43 2.36
C GLN A 281 -27.32 -11.67 1.49
N TYR A 282 -26.24 -12.42 1.78
CA TYR A 282 -26.02 -13.71 1.15
C TYR A 282 -27.11 -14.70 1.56
N VAL A 283 -27.70 -15.37 0.56
CA VAL A 283 -28.49 -16.56 0.82
C VAL A 283 -27.55 -17.66 1.31
N ARG A 284 -27.88 -18.24 2.48
CA ARG A 284 -26.96 -19.19 3.14
C ARG A 284 -27.62 -20.56 3.30
N ASP A 285 -26.77 -21.57 3.25
CA ASP A 285 -27.16 -22.92 3.63
C ASP A 285 -27.55 -22.98 5.13
N LYS A 286 -28.64 -23.63 5.44
CA LYS A 286 -29.19 -23.68 6.82
C LYS A 286 -28.36 -24.52 7.79
N VAL A 287 -27.56 -25.45 7.27
CA VAL A 287 -26.78 -26.39 8.09
C VAL A 287 -25.35 -25.89 8.27
N THR A 288 -24.71 -25.53 7.16
CA THR A 288 -23.28 -25.14 7.15
C THR A 288 -23.06 -23.64 7.34
N ASN A 289 -24.13 -22.85 7.20
CA ASN A 289 -24.08 -21.38 7.17
C ASN A 289 -23.21 -20.79 6.05
N GLN A 290 -22.82 -21.60 5.07
CA GLN A 290 -22.02 -21.14 3.92
C GLN A 290 -22.89 -20.35 2.92
N PRO A 291 -22.34 -19.35 2.20
CA PRO A 291 -23.03 -18.72 1.08
C PRO A 291 -23.39 -19.75 0.02
N LEU A 292 -24.58 -19.59 -0.56
CA LEU A 292 -25.03 -20.42 -1.67
C LEU A 292 -24.66 -19.79 -3.00
N VAL A 293 -24.40 -20.64 -3.99
CA VAL A 293 -24.25 -20.33 -5.41
C VAL A 293 -25.29 -21.11 -6.20
N TRP A 294 -25.61 -20.64 -7.40
CA TRP A 294 -26.40 -21.45 -8.33
C TRP A 294 -25.45 -22.32 -9.17
N ASP A 295 -25.52 -23.60 -9.01
CA ASP A 295 -24.82 -24.60 -9.79
C ASP A 295 -25.63 -24.90 -11.06
N SER A 296 -25.14 -24.39 -12.21
CA SER A 296 -25.84 -24.52 -13.49
C SER A 296 -25.84 -25.94 -14.02
N ALA A 297 -24.86 -26.76 -13.68
CA ALA A 297 -24.80 -28.18 -14.06
C ALA A 297 -25.82 -29.01 -13.26
N ALA A 298 -25.96 -28.69 -11.99
CA ALA A 298 -26.97 -29.38 -11.12
C ALA A 298 -28.36 -28.78 -11.23
N GLY A 299 -28.54 -27.59 -11.76
CA GLY A 299 -29.80 -26.86 -11.78
C GLY A 299 -30.34 -26.50 -10.40
N ALA A 300 -29.45 -26.29 -9.42
CA ALA A 300 -29.83 -26.12 -8.02
C ALA A 300 -28.83 -25.21 -7.26
N ALA A 301 -29.30 -24.60 -6.18
CA ALA A 301 -28.43 -23.90 -5.26
C ALA A 301 -27.62 -24.85 -4.38
N ARG A 302 -26.33 -24.58 -4.21
CA ARG A 302 -25.41 -25.38 -3.38
C ARG A 302 -24.49 -24.45 -2.56
N PRO A 303 -23.93 -24.92 -1.42
CA PRO A 303 -22.79 -24.25 -0.79
C PRO A 303 -21.66 -24.04 -1.80
N PHE A 304 -21.01 -22.89 -1.74
CA PHE A 304 -19.98 -22.52 -2.72
C PHE A 304 -18.80 -23.53 -2.74
N THR A 305 -18.55 -24.22 -1.63
CA THR A 305 -17.52 -25.27 -1.54
C THR A 305 -17.86 -26.55 -2.28
N ASP A 306 -19.15 -26.77 -2.56
CA ASP A 306 -19.67 -28.03 -3.12
C ASP A 306 -19.97 -27.93 -4.62
N ALA A 307 -19.80 -26.72 -5.19
CA ALA A 307 -19.98 -26.47 -6.63
C ALA A 307 -18.64 -26.29 -7.32
N THR A 308 -18.54 -26.79 -8.56
CA THR A 308 -17.37 -26.53 -9.41
C THR A 308 -17.40 -25.06 -9.84
N PRO A 309 -16.30 -24.29 -9.70
CA PRO A 309 -16.32 -22.87 -10.07
C PRO A 309 -16.86 -22.58 -11.49
N ALA A 310 -16.50 -23.40 -12.48
CA ALA A 310 -16.97 -23.23 -13.87
C ALA A 310 -18.50 -23.35 -14.02
N ASP A 311 -19.18 -24.05 -13.11
CA ASP A 311 -20.61 -24.27 -13.13
C ASP A 311 -21.39 -23.22 -12.31
N MET A 312 -20.69 -22.35 -11.56
CA MET A 312 -21.32 -21.29 -10.76
C MET A 312 -21.85 -20.18 -11.67
N ALA A 313 -23.14 -19.90 -11.61
CA ALA A 313 -23.76 -18.84 -12.38
C ALA A 313 -23.31 -17.45 -11.91
N LEU A 314 -22.95 -16.60 -12.86
CA LEU A 314 -22.70 -15.17 -12.62
C LEU A 314 -23.94 -14.30 -12.92
N MET A 315 -24.89 -14.83 -13.69
CA MET A 315 -26.09 -14.12 -14.14
C MET A 315 -27.30 -15.02 -13.95
N GLY A 316 -28.45 -14.43 -13.75
CA GLY A 316 -29.73 -15.11 -13.66
C GLY A 316 -30.56 -14.68 -12.46
N ASP A 317 -31.85 -15.02 -12.51
CA ASP A 317 -32.84 -14.86 -11.44
C ASP A 317 -33.19 -16.26 -10.93
N PHE A 318 -33.03 -16.48 -9.67
CA PHE A 318 -33.23 -17.80 -9.04
C PHE A 318 -34.16 -17.69 -7.83
N GLU A 319 -34.80 -18.79 -7.52
CA GLU A 319 -35.57 -18.95 -6.29
C GLU A 319 -34.93 -20.06 -5.44
N VAL A 320 -34.61 -19.75 -4.20
CA VAL A 320 -34.00 -20.69 -3.25
C VAL A 320 -34.77 -20.67 -1.95
N ASN A 321 -35.43 -21.80 -1.62
CA ASN A 321 -36.26 -21.92 -0.44
C ASN A 321 -37.37 -20.84 -0.33
N GLY A 322 -37.98 -20.45 -1.45
CA GLY A 322 -38.99 -19.41 -1.52
C GLY A 322 -38.44 -17.96 -1.46
N VAL A 323 -37.11 -17.79 -1.56
CA VAL A 323 -36.44 -16.48 -1.59
C VAL A 323 -35.94 -16.22 -2.99
N SER A 324 -36.44 -15.14 -3.63
CA SER A 324 -35.89 -14.65 -4.89
C SER A 324 -34.49 -14.10 -4.68
N CYS A 325 -33.53 -14.51 -5.51
CA CYS A 325 -32.13 -14.12 -5.36
C CYS A 325 -31.41 -14.07 -6.71
N GLN A 326 -30.31 -13.32 -6.73
CA GLN A 326 -29.44 -13.15 -7.91
C GLN A 326 -27.97 -13.29 -7.49
N PRO A 327 -27.06 -13.74 -8.39
CA PRO A 327 -25.63 -13.66 -8.17
C PRO A 327 -25.17 -12.22 -7.89
N ALA A 328 -24.18 -12.07 -7.02
CA ALA A 328 -23.64 -10.75 -6.68
C ALA A 328 -23.14 -9.99 -7.91
N PHE A 329 -22.57 -10.69 -8.90
CA PHE A 329 -22.14 -10.07 -10.16
C PHE A 329 -23.33 -9.53 -10.98
N HIS A 330 -24.46 -10.25 -11.00
CA HIS A 330 -25.69 -9.76 -11.67
C HIS A 330 -26.13 -8.43 -11.06
N LYS A 331 -26.21 -8.35 -9.73
CA LYS A 331 -26.53 -7.09 -9.03
C LYS A 331 -25.50 -6.00 -9.26
N LEU A 332 -24.22 -6.33 -9.33
CA LEU A 332 -23.16 -5.37 -9.66
C LEU A 332 -23.36 -4.80 -11.08
N LYS A 333 -23.63 -5.68 -12.05
CA LYS A 333 -23.85 -5.29 -13.46
C LYS A 333 -25.02 -4.30 -13.57
N GLU A 334 -26.16 -4.61 -12.94
CA GLU A 334 -27.31 -3.71 -12.88
C GLU A 334 -26.98 -2.37 -12.21
N HIS A 335 -26.25 -2.44 -11.10
CA HIS A 335 -25.84 -1.23 -10.36
C HIS A 335 -24.96 -0.32 -11.19
N LEU A 336 -24.03 -0.87 -11.97
CA LEU A 336 -23.10 -0.13 -12.80
C LEU A 336 -23.76 0.64 -13.94
N CYS A 337 -24.95 0.23 -14.43
CA CYS A 337 -25.69 0.96 -15.49
C CYS A 337 -25.94 2.45 -15.18
N LYS A 338 -25.93 2.83 -13.90
CA LYS A 338 -26.14 4.22 -13.46
C LYS A 338 -24.92 5.11 -13.72
N PHE A 339 -23.75 4.53 -13.87
CA PHE A 339 -22.49 5.24 -13.95
C PHE A 339 -22.01 5.33 -15.40
N THR A 340 -22.80 5.99 -16.24
CA THR A 340 -22.42 6.16 -17.65
C THR A 340 -21.19 7.06 -17.81
N PRO A 341 -20.43 6.98 -18.90
CA PRO A 341 -19.34 7.92 -19.16
C PRO A 341 -19.74 9.39 -19.11
N GLU A 342 -20.97 9.72 -19.53
CA GLU A 342 -21.52 11.09 -19.45
C GLU A 342 -21.77 11.52 -18.01
N TRP A 343 -22.28 10.62 -17.16
CA TRP A 343 -22.37 10.86 -15.73
C TRP A 343 -20.96 11.09 -15.14
N GLY A 344 -19.99 10.27 -15.55
CA GLY A 344 -18.59 10.39 -15.13
C GLY A 344 -17.98 11.73 -15.54
N GLU A 345 -18.18 12.18 -16.80
CA GLU A 345 -17.73 13.48 -17.28
C GLU A 345 -18.28 14.64 -16.44
N GLY A 346 -19.58 14.64 -16.15
CA GLY A 346 -20.22 15.69 -15.37
C GLY A 346 -19.63 15.84 -13.96
N ILE A 347 -19.09 14.76 -13.36
CA ILE A 347 -18.50 14.76 -12.03
C ILE A 347 -17.00 15.04 -12.10
N THR A 348 -16.27 14.34 -12.96
CA THR A 348 -14.81 14.27 -12.98
C THR A 348 -14.16 15.33 -13.85
N THR A 349 -14.88 15.91 -14.78
CA THR A 349 -14.40 16.74 -15.88
C THR A 349 -13.56 16.01 -16.94
N VAL A 350 -13.44 14.69 -16.83
CA VAL A 350 -12.80 13.87 -17.87
C VAL A 350 -13.81 13.58 -18.96
N PRO A 351 -13.52 13.90 -20.24
CA PRO A 351 -14.49 13.70 -21.34
C PRO A 351 -14.98 12.25 -21.45
N ALA A 352 -16.26 12.04 -21.70
CA ALA A 352 -16.88 10.72 -21.83
C ALA A 352 -16.17 9.84 -22.87
N ALA A 353 -15.72 10.43 -23.97
CA ALA A 353 -14.93 9.74 -24.98
C ALA A 353 -13.59 9.22 -24.43
N THR A 354 -12.92 9.99 -23.56
CA THR A 354 -11.69 9.57 -22.87
C THR A 354 -11.99 8.43 -21.91
N ILE A 355 -13.07 8.51 -21.14
CA ILE A 355 -13.49 7.44 -20.20
C ILE A 355 -13.69 6.12 -20.97
N ARG A 356 -14.44 6.15 -22.09
CA ARG A 356 -14.65 4.96 -22.93
C ARG A 356 -13.35 4.41 -23.49
N ARG A 357 -12.48 5.27 -23.97
CA ARG A 357 -11.19 4.86 -24.54
C ARG A 357 -10.31 4.20 -23.47
N LEU A 358 -10.14 4.82 -22.30
CA LEU A 358 -9.32 4.27 -21.21
C LEU A 358 -9.85 2.92 -20.71
N ALA A 359 -11.17 2.79 -20.56
CA ALA A 359 -11.81 1.54 -20.20
C ALA A 359 -11.56 0.44 -21.25
N ALA A 360 -11.71 0.77 -22.52
CA ALA A 360 -11.49 -0.18 -23.61
C ALA A 360 -10.01 -0.57 -23.75
N GLU A 361 -9.07 0.35 -23.59
CA GLU A 361 -7.63 0.07 -23.60
C GLU A 361 -7.28 -0.86 -22.44
N PHE A 362 -7.74 -0.55 -21.22
CA PHE A 362 -7.49 -1.36 -20.03
C PHE A 362 -8.01 -2.79 -20.18
N ALA A 363 -9.26 -2.94 -20.64
CA ALA A 363 -9.88 -4.24 -20.81
C ALA A 363 -9.19 -5.10 -21.90
N ARG A 364 -8.79 -4.50 -23.03
CA ARG A 364 -8.08 -5.19 -24.11
C ARG A 364 -6.68 -5.61 -23.70
N GLU A 365 -5.93 -4.71 -23.06
CA GLU A 365 -4.57 -4.99 -22.58
C GLU A 365 -4.56 -6.00 -21.43
N ALA A 366 -5.67 -6.24 -20.75
CA ALA A 366 -5.77 -7.28 -19.73
C ALA A 366 -5.56 -8.70 -20.29
N ARG A 367 -5.76 -8.89 -21.61
CA ARG A 367 -5.52 -10.17 -22.30
C ARG A 367 -6.16 -11.35 -21.58
N ILE A 368 -7.43 -11.21 -21.22
CA ILE A 368 -8.20 -12.22 -20.48
C ILE A 368 -8.04 -13.59 -21.15
N GLY A 369 -7.72 -14.62 -20.34
CA GLY A 369 -7.47 -15.99 -20.80
C GLY A 369 -6.02 -16.29 -21.23
N SER A 370 -5.13 -15.28 -21.34
CA SER A 370 -3.73 -15.52 -21.71
C SER A 370 -2.90 -16.06 -20.56
N THR A 371 -1.79 -16.72 -20.91
CA THR A 371 -0.80 -17.27 -19.99
C THR A 371 0.61 -16.80 -20.34
N ILE A 372 1.52 -16.92 -19.39
CA ILE A 372 2.95 -16.63 -19.54
C ILE A 372 3.77 -17.72 -18.86
N VAL A 373 4.94 -18.01 -19.38
CA VAL A 373 5.89 -18.93 -18.73
C VAL A 373 6.90 -18.10 -17.93
N VAL A 374 6.95 -18.32 -16.63
CA VAL A 374 7.93 -17.71 -15.72
C VAL A 374 8.68 -18.84 -15.03
N GLU A 375 10.00 -18.86 -15.16
CA GLU A 375 10.87 -19.91 -14.58
C GLU A 375 10.41 -21.35 -14.88
N GLY A 376 9.91 -21.58 -16.09
CA GLY A 376 9.41 -22.89 -16.53
C GLY A 376 8.00 -23.24 -16.09
N VAL A 377 7.32 -22.38 -15.34
CA VAL A 377 5.94 -22.58 -14.89
C VAL A 377 4.98 -21.73 -15.74
N THR A 378 3.93 -22.37 -16.28
CA THR A 378 2.85 -21.65 -17.00
C THR A 378 1.88 -21.07 -16.00
N LEU A 379 1.75 -19.74 -16.02
CA LEU A 379 0.92 -18.97 -15.10
C LEU A 379 -0.11 -18.12 -15.86
N PRO A 380 -1.26 -17.78 -15.25
CA PRO A 380 -2.17 -16.78 -15.79
C PRO A 380 -1.45 -15.45 -15.98
N TYR A 381 -1.81 -14.72 -17.06
CA TYR A 381 -1.18 -13.45 -17.42
C TYR A 381 -2.21 -12.36 -17.68
N ARG A 382 -2.14 -11.27 -16.89
CA ARG A 382 -3.02 -10.11 -17.00
C ARG A 382 -2.19 -8.83 -16.90
N PRO A 383 -1.57 -8.37 -18.02
CA PRO A 383 -0.56 -7.31 -17.99
C PRO A 383 -1.13 -5.89 -17.83
N VAL A 384 -2.10 -5.72 -16.93
CA VAL A 384 -2.68 -4.42 -16.58
C VAL A 384 -2.75 -4.21 -15.07
N ALA A 385 -2.65 -2.95 -14.63
CA ALA A 385 -2.81 -2.58 -13.22
C ALA A 385 -3.51 -1.22 -13.08
N ALA A 386 -4.58 -1.16 -12.29
CA ALA A 386 -5.19 0.08 -11.82
C ALA A 386 -4.77 0.31 -10.37
N ILE A 387 -4.06 1.40 -10.10
CA ILE A 387 -3.43 1.66 -8.80
C ILE A 387 -3.94 2.98 -8.23
N ALA A 388 -4.61 2.93 -7.09
CA ALA A 388 -4.90 4.09 -6.27
C ALA A 388 -3.90 4.22 -5.13
N PHE A 389 -3.68 5.44 -4.63
CA PHE A 389 -2.92 5.67 -3.42
C PHE A 389 -3.37 6.97 -2.75
N ARG A 390 -2.47 7.67 -2.05
CA ARG A 390 -2.81 8.77 -1.14
C ARG A 390 -3.53 9.95 -1.78
N GLY A 391 -3.30 10.24 -3.05
CA GLY A 391 -4.00 11.32 -3.76
C GLY A 391 -5.50 11.09 -3.86
N SER A 392 -5.92 9.85 -4.09
CA SER A 392 -7.32 9.47 -4.24
C SER A 392 -8.05 9.18 -2.93
N GLN A 393 -7.38 9.30 -1.77
CA GLN A 393 -8.00 8.96 -0.47
C GLN A 393 -8.00 10.09 0.57
N GLY A 394 -7.61 11.31 0.20
CA GLY A 394 -7.53 12.46 1.10
C GLY A 394 -8.89 13.09 1.47
N HIS A 395 -10.00 12.36 1.42
CA HIS A 395 -11.35 12.86 1.66
C HIS A 395 -12.28 11.76 2.24
N ARG A 396 -13.51 12.15 2.63
CA ARG A 396 -14.46 11.25 3.33
C ARG A 396 -14.86 10.00 2.55
N ASN A 397 -14.79 10.02 1.22
CA ASN A 397 -15.15 8.89 0.36
C ASN A 397 -13.94 8.02 -0.04
N SER A 398 -12.83 8.15 0.64
CA SER A 398 -11.55 7.49 0.31
C SER A 398 -11.66 5.98 0.14
N LEU A 399 -12.39 5.30 1.04
CA LEU A 399 -12.63 3.87 1.00
C LEU A 399 -13.31 3.45 -0.30
N TYR A 400 -14.40 4.13 -0.65
CA TYR A 400 -15.18 3.84 -1.85
C TYR A 400 -14.43 4.19 -3.13
N ASN A 401 -13.65 5.27 -3.13
CA ASN A 401 -12.77 5.60 -4.26
C ASN A 401 -11.75 4.49 -4.51
N PHE A 402 -11.10 4.03 -3.44
CA PHE A 402 -10.09 3.00 -3.57
C PHE A 402 -10.70 1.67 -4.02
N LEU A 403 -11.86 1.29 -3.45
CA LEU A 403 -12.60 0.10 -3.85
C LEU A 403 -13.04 0.16 -5.32
N ALA A 404 -13.52 1.30 -5.80
CA ALA A 404 -13.94 1.48 -7.20
C ALA A 404 -12.76 1.34 -8.18
N VAL A 405 -11.59 1.87 -7.83
CA VAL A 405 -10.38 1.71 -8.65
C VAL A 405 -9.92 0.26 -8.65
N ASP A 406 -9.94 -0.40 -7.50
CA ASP A 406 -9.52 -1.80 -7.39
C ASP A 406 -10.48 -2.77 -8.09
N LEU A 407 -11.76 -2.44 -8.15
CA LEU A 407 -12.75 -3.20 -8.90
C LEU A 407 -12.37 -3.34 -10.38
N LEU A 408 -11.70 -2.35 -10.99
CA LEU A 408 -11.18 -2.46 -12.36
C LEU A 408 -10.24 -3.67 -12.52
N ASN A 409 -9.36 -3.91 -11.55
CA ASN A 409 -8.45 -5.05 -11.55
C ASN A 409 -9.23 -6.37 -11.46
N HIS A 410 -10.16 -6.46 -10.53
CA HIS A 410 -10.94 -7.68 -10.30
C HIS A 410 -11.85 -8.05 -11.46
N LEU A 411 -12.46 -7.08 -12.12
CA LEU A 411 -13.32 -7.36 -13.28
C LEU A 411 -12.60 -8.09 -14.42
N VAL A 412 -11.33 -7.77 -14.63
CA VAL A 412 -10.51 -8.38 -15.70
C VAL A 412 -9.54 -9.46 -15.20
N GLY A 413 -9.67 -9.88 -13.93
CA GLY A 413 -8.81 -10.91 -13.33
C GLY A 413 -7.36 -10.47 -13.10
N ALA A 414 -7.11 -9.16 -13.02
CA ALA A 414 -5.78 -8.56 -12.88
C ALA A 414 -5.43 -8.26 -11.41
N ALA A 415 -5.65 -9.21 -10.51
CA ALA A 415 -5.33 -9.10 -9.10
C ALA A 415 -4.49 -10.30 -8.65
N ASP A 416 -3.28 -10.03 -8.17
CA ASP A 416 -2.29 -11.02 -7.73
C ASP A 416 -1.95 -12.11 -8.80
N VAL A 417 -1.94 -11.68 -10.05
CA VAL A 417 -1.60 -12.47 -11.24
C VAL A 417 -0.41 -11.82 -11.93
N VAL A 418 0.44 -12.61 -12.62
CA VAL A 418 1.61 -12.09 -13.33
C VAL A 418 1.21 -10.99 -14.33
N GLY A 419 1.91 -9.87 -14.26
CA GLY A 419 1.68 -8.67 -15.06
C GLY A 419 0.67 -7.68 -14.45
N SER A 420 -0.04 -8.05 -13.39
CA SER A 420 -1.11 -7.26 -12.79
C SER A 420 -0.65 -6.42 -11.59
N CYS A 421 -1.59 -5.99 -10.75
CA CYS A 421 -1.25 -5.49 -9.43
C CYS A 421 -0.95 -6.65 -8.48
N LEU A 422 0.18 -6.55 -7.79
CA LEU A 422 0.63 -7.54 -6.83
C LEU A 422 0.56 -6.97 -5.42
N GLY A 423 0.00 -7.76 -4.50
CA GLY A 423 0.06 -7.48 -3.08
C GLY A 423 1.48 -7.64 -2.55
N PHE A 424 1.91 -6.73 -1.68
CA PHE A 424 3.18 -6.85 -0.99
C PHE A 424 3.00 -6.60 0.50
N ASN A 425 3.90 -7.21 1.31
CA ASN A 425 3.85 -7.16 2.75
C ASN A 425 2.55 -7.77 3.29
N PRO A 426 2.42 -9.11 3.34
CA PRO A 426 1.22 -9.80 3.81
C PRO A 426 0.78 -9.31 5.19
N VAL A 427 -0.52 -9.28 5.45
CA VAL A 427 -1.10 -8.85 6.74
C VAL A 427 -1.79 -9.99 7.48
N CYS A 428 -1.92 -11.14 6.83
CA CYS A 428 -2.49 -12.34 7.39
C CYS A 428 -1.37 -13.39 7.49
N GLU A 429 -0.73 -13.48 8.64
CA GLU A 429 0.18 -14.56 9.01
C GLU A 429 -0.46 -15.41 10.11
#